data_840efe83005fe404d1ce49fe37f82fdf
#
_entry.id   840efe83005fe404d1ce49fe37f82fdf
#
_cell.length_a   1.000
_cell.length_b   1.000
_cell.length_c   1.000
_cell.angle_alpha   90.00
_cell.angle_beta   90.00
_cell.angle_gamma   90.00
#
_symmetry.space_group_name_H-M   'P 1'
#
loop_
_entity.id
_entity.type
_entity.pdbx_description
1 polymer ?
#
loop_
_entity_poly.entity_id
_entity_poly.type
_entity_poly.pdbx_seq_one_letter_code
_entity_poly.pdbx_strand_id
1 'polypeptide(L)'
;MIIRKTVTILLICLFPLFAASKEIIKSKIETALSKIPSSTKIAILVYNPLTQDTIFKMNHTESMIPASNTKLFTTATALSIMGGNFSLATKILCDNEKIKNGIIKGNLYIKGFGNSTFTTEDLLSMIIDLKNKGIKEITGNIIGDDSYFDELYTRSDWIDDETANVRLPPISALVIDRNRTLVQKKIKIRKRKHVRYKIGEYYSNISDPPLYIANLLKEKLIENGIKVDRSATKGKTPNDVITLSESKILLKDLIQKINKHSDNFLAECLFKTVGAFSSRAQGNSFYATQAILKFLKDNGIFSEGTSVVDGSGISRFDLVTVGAIVGLLDKMYFDLKNYKDYYNSLSIAGIDGTLRHRMRSSSAENDFHGKTGTLNGVSSLSGYLKTANNQDLIVSMIFDFKKGNANYYRGIENEIVEILTNWQ
;
A
#
# COMPACT_ATOMS: atom_id res chain seq x y z
N MET A 1 -41.23 23.30 36.44
CA MET A 1 -41.82 23.43 35.08
C MET A 1 -41.13 24.47 34.18
N ILE A 2 -40.30 25.36 34.72
CA ILE A 2 -39.61 26.42 33.97
C ILE A 2 -38.32 25.90 33.28
N ILE A 3 -37.60 24.92 33.84
CA ILE A 3 -36.34 24.39 33.28
C ILE A 3 -36.54 23.59 31.97
N ARG A 4 -37.69 22.91 31.79
CA ARG A 4 -37.96 22.14 30.55
C ARG A 4 -38.22 23.04 29.32
N LYS A 5 -38.74 24.24 29.49
CA LYS A 5 -38.99 25.17 28.37
C LYS A 5 -37.73 25.85 27.85
N THR A 6 -36.76 26.13 28.75
CA THR A 6 -35.49 26.79 28.38
C THR A 6 -34.57 25.87 27.57
N VAL A 7 -34.53 24.56 27.90
CA VAL A 7 -33.71 23.56 27.15
C VAL A 7 -34.28 23.34 25.73
N THR A 8 -35.59 23.33 25.57
CA THR A 8 -36.22 23.13 24.25
C THR A 8 -36.02 24.33 23.32
N ILE A 9 -36.01 25.57 23.85
CA ILE A 9 -35.74 26.77 23.07
C ILE A 9 -34.26 26.86 22.65
N LEU A 10 -33.30 26.43 23.48
CA LEU A 10 -31.89 26.42 23.14
C LEU A 10 -31.57 25.41 22.01
N LEU A 11 -32.19 24.22 22.02
CA LEU A 11 -32.06 23.24 20.95
C LEU A 11 -32.64 23.71 19.62
N ILE A 12 -33.77 24.41 19.64
CA ILE A 12 -34.43 24.93 18.42
C ILE A 12 -33.62 26.06 17.77
N CYS A 13 -32.88 26.87 18.55
CA CYS A 13 -32.01 27.91 18.01
C CYS A 13 -30.69 27.42 17.43
N LEU A 14 -30.18 26.27 17.86
CA LEU A 14 -28.92 25.69 17.34
C LEU A 14 -29.09 25.01 15.96
N PHE A 15 -30.27 24.45 15.69
CA PHE A 15 -30.58 23.76 14.43
C PHE A 15 -30.47 24.65 13.18
N PRO A 16 -31.04 25.86 13.15
CA PRO A 16 -30.94 26.74 11.98
C PRO A 16 -29.51 27.32 11.77
N LEU A 17 -28.74 27.54 12.84
CA LEU A 17 -27.34 27.98 12.71
C LEU A 17 -26.47 26.92 12.05
N PHE A 18 -26.64 25.65 12.43
CA PHE A 18 -25.90 24.54 11.84
C PHE A 18 -26.25 24.30 10.37
N ALA A 19 -27.53 24.40 10.04
CA ALA A 19 -27.99 24.30 8.66
C ALA A 19 -27.42 25.43 7.78
N ALA A 20 -27.42 26.68 8.29
CA ALA A 20 -26.85 27.83 7.59
C ALA A 20 -25.32 27.67 7.35
N SER A 21 -24.56 27.14 8.33
CA SER A 21 -23.15 26.93 8.18
C SER A 21 -22.82 25.84 7.14
N LYS A 22 -23.64 24.80 7.04
CA LYS A 22 -23.49 23.72 6.04
C LYS A 22 -23.74 24.23 4.61
N GLU A 23 -24.74 25.07 4.38
CA GLU A 23 -25.01 25.68 3.07
C GLU A 23 -23.87 26.64 2.64
N ILE A 24 -23.25 27.36 3.57
CA ILE A 24 -22.05 28.17 3.29
C ILE A 24 -20.90 27.33 2.82
N ILE A 25 -20.60 26.22 3.50
CA ILE A 25 -19.50 25.28 3.11
C ILE A 25 -19.79 24.70 1.72
N LYS A 26 -21.01 24.25 1.48
CA LYS A 26 -21.43 23.73 0.18
C LYS A 26 -21.19 24.74 -0.94
N SER A 27 -21.63 25.99 -0.77
CA SER A 27 -21.44 27.08 -1.73
C SER A 27 -19.95 27.36 -2.00
N LYS A 28 -19.10 27.33 -0.95
CA LYS A 28 -17.63 27.49 -1.11
C LYS A 28 -17.02 26.35 -1.91
N ILE A 29 -17.43 25.10 -1.65
CA ILE A 29 -16.96 23.92 -2.43
C ILE A 29 -17.41 24.04 -3.88
N GLU A 30 -18.67 24.40 -4.15
CA GLU A 30 -19.19 24.61 -5.50
C GLU A 30 -18.42 25.72 -6.24
N THR A 31 -18.03 26.79 -5.53
CA THR A 31 -17.17 27.86 -6.08
C THR A 31 -15.78 27.34 -6.44
N ALA A 32 -15.17 26.50 -5.61
CA ALA A 32 -13.90 25.87 -5.94
C ALA A 32 -14.01 24.95 -7.18
N LEU A 33 -15.09 24.18 -7.26
CA LEU A 33 -15.37 23.28 -8.38
C LEU A 33 -15.70 24.01 -9.69
N SER A 34 -16.27 25.21 -9.64
CA SER A 34 -16.58 26.01 -10.85
C SER A 34 -15.33 26.40 -11.66
N LYS A 35 -14.14 26.32 -11.05
CA LYS A 35 -12.85 26.55 -11.71
C LYS A 35 -12.44 25.37 -12.62
N ILE A 36 -13.07 24.21 -12.46
CA ILE A 36 -12.71 22.98 -13.18
C ILE A 36 -13.35 22.95 -14.56
N PRO A 37 -12.61 22.54 -15.62
CA PRO A 37 -13.17 22.37 -16.95
C PRO A 37 -14.38 21.43 -16.94
N SER A 38 -15.46 21.77 -17.65
CA SER A 38 -16.71 20.99 -17.72
C SER A 38 -16.54 19.57 -18.29
N SER A 39 -15.43 19.30 -18.95
CA SER A 39 -15.09 17.97 -19.48
C SER A 39 -14.48 17.02 -18.42
N THR A 40 -14.26 17.50 -17.20
CA THR A 40 -13.74 16.69 -16.08
C THR A 40 -14.88 15.96 -15.40
N LYS A 41 -14.74 14.65 -15.21
CA LYS A 41 -15.62 13.92 -14.31
C LYS A 41 -15.17 14.13 -12.87
N ILE A 42 -16.12 14.37 -11.99
CA ILE A 42 -15.88 14.70 -10.58
C ILE A 42 -16.76 13.81 -9.72
N ALA A 43 -16.16 13.11 -8.76
CA ALA A 43 -16.89 12.44 -7.69
C ALA A 43 -16.34 12.90 -6.34
N ILE A 44 -17.24 13.34 -5.43
CA ILE A 44 -16.89 13.84 -4.10
C ILE A 44 -17.91 13.34 -3.09
N LEU A 45 -17.42 12.94 -1.91
CA LEU A 45 -18.25 12.70 -0.73
C LEU A 45 -17.52 13.20 0.51
N VAL A 46 -18.21 14.04 1.28
CA VAL A 46 -17.78 14.52 2.61
C VAL A 46 -18.82 14.08 3.62
N TYR A 47 -18.38 13.35 4.64
CA TYR A 47 -19.23 12.67 5.60
C TYR A 47 -18.71 12.85 7.03
N ASN A 48 -19.59 13.06 7.97
CA ASN A 48 -19.26 13.10 9.40
C ASN A 48 -19.60 11.72 10.01
N PRO A 49 -18.61 10.94 10.46
CA PRO A 49 -18.84 9.58 10.97
C PRO A 49 -19.63 9.58 12.30
N LEU A 50 -19.48 10.61 13.12
CA LEU A 50 -20.11 10.66 14.45
C LEU A 50 -21.58 11.03 14.38
N THR A 51 -21.94 11.97 13.51
CA THR A 51 -23.35 12.41 13.31
C THR A 51 -24.05 11.63 12.21
N GLN A 52 -23.30 10.85 11.41
CA GLN A 52 -23.79 10.14 10.21
C GLN A 52 -24.38 11.11 9.17
N ASP A 53 -23.90 12.35 9.12
CA ASP A 53 -24.40 13.37 8.23
C ASP A 53 -23.51 13.52 6.98
N THR A 54 -24.17 13.61 5.82
CA THR A 54 -23.51 13.97 4.57
C THR A 54 -23.40 15.48 4.46
N ILE A 55 -22.17 16.00 4.47
CA ILE A 55 -21.88 17.43 4.40
C ILE A 55 -21.94 17.92 2.94
N PHE A 56 -21.32 17.15 2.03
CA PHE A 56 -21.31 17.41 0.60
C PHE A 56 -21.26 16.11 -0.19
N LYS A 57 -22.00 16.01 -1.28
CA LYS A 57 -21.93 14.89 -2.21
C LYS A 57 -22.13 15.33 -3.65
N MET A 58 -21.35 14.75 -4.55
CA MET A 58 -21.45 14.89 -6.00
C MET A 58 -21.03 13.56 -6.64
N ASN A 59 -21.88 12.95 -7.47
CA ASN A 59 -21.60 11.71 -8.21
C ASN A 59 -20.99 10.57 -7.34
N HIS A 60 -21.39 10.49 -6.06
CA HIS A 60 -20.73 9.64 -5.06
C HIS A 60 -20.89 8.15 -5.29
N THR A 61 -21.78 7.74 -6.18
CA THR A 61 -22.02 6.36 -6.62
C THR A 61 -21.45 6.09 -8.03
N GLU A 62 -20.85 7.09 -8.68
CA GLU A 62 -20.22 6.90 -9.98
C GLU A 62 -18.89 6.15 -9.84
N SER A 63 -18.70 5.12 -10.67
CA SER A 63 -17.46 4.35 -10.71
C SER A 63 -16.36 5.16 -11.39
N MET A 64 -15.25 5.38 -10.69
CA MET A 64 -14.11 6.17 -11.13
C MET A 64 -12.82 5.37 -10.95
N ILE A 65 -11.79 5.67 -11.74
CA ILE A 65 -10.45 5.14 -11.57
C ILE A 65 -9.83 5.76 -10.31
N PRO A 66 -9.52 4.96 -9.26
CA PRO A 66 -9.09 5.50 -7.97
C PRO A 66 -7.61 5.89 -7.93
N ALA A 67 -6.82 5.41 -8.89
CA ALA A 67 -5.38 5.43 -8.80
C ALA A 67 -4.92 4.82 -7.45
N SER A 68 -3.89 5.37 -6.80
CA SER A 68 -3.37 4.80 -5.56
C SER A 68 -4.32 4.84 -4.35
N ASN A 69 -5.56 5.33 -4.48
CA ASN A 69 -6.57 5.15 -3.44
C ASN A 69 -7.06 3.69 -3.34
N THR A 70 -6.79 2.85 -4.36
CA THR A 70 -6.91 1.38 -4.26
C THR A 70 -6.19 0.80 -3.05
N LYS A 71 -5.02 1.38 -2.67
CA LYS A 71 -4.25 0.94 -1.50
C LYS A 71 -5.01 1.02 -0.18
N LEU A 72 -6.00 1.91 -0.08
CA LEU A 72 -6.88 1.97 1.08
C LEU A 72 -7.63 0.64 1.28
N PHE A 73 -8.15 0.06 0.20
CA PHE A 73 -8.84 -1.24 0.23
C PHE A 73 -7.88 -2.38 0.59
N THR A 74 -6.72 -2.42 -0.05
CA THR A 74 -5.70 -3.44 0.21
C THR A 74 -5.25 -3.44 1.67
N THR A 75 -4.93 -2.25 2.22
CA THR A 75 -4.38 -2.12 3.57
C THR A 75 -5.44 -2.28 4.66
N ALA A 76 -6.67 -1.79 4.45
CA ALA A 76 -7.79 -1.98 5.38
C ALA A 76 -8.20 -3.46 5.47
N THR A 77 -8.36 -4.13 4.31
CA THR A 77 -8.67 -5.56 4.29
C THR A 77 -7.59 -6.38 4.97
N ALA A 78 -6.31 -6.11 4.66
CA ALA A 78 -5.19 -6.79 5.30
C ALA A 78 -5.24 -6.66 6.83
N LEU A 79 -5.39 -5.44 7.36
CA LEU A 79 -5.51 -5.19 8.79
C LEU A 79 -6.70 -5.91 9.42
N SER A 80 -7.85 -5.87 8.77
CA SER A 80 -9.09 -6.46 9.30
C SER A 80 -9.03 -7.97 9.40
N ILE A 81 -8.41 -8.67 8.42
CA ILE A 81 -8.38 -10.14 8.42
C ILE A 81 -7.16 -10.72 9.13
N MET A 82 -6.02 -10.01 9.15
CA MET A 82 -4.76 -10.51 9.73
C MET A 82 -4.40 -9.83 11.05
N GLY A 83 -4.79 -8.57 11.25
CA GLY A 83 -4.40 -7.74 12.39
C GLY A 83 -3.00 -7.13 12.26
N GLY A 84 -2.78 -5.98 12.92
CA GLY A 84 -1.53 -5.20 12.80
C GLY A 84 -0.25 -5.94 13.23
N ASN A 85 -0.37 -6.89 14.15
CA ASN A 85 0.76 -7.69 14.64
C ASN A 85 1.07 -8.95 13.80
N PHE A 86 0.33 -9.18 12.71
CA PHE A 86 0.66 -10.26 11.78
C PHE A 86 2.07 -10.06 11.22
N SER A 87 2.87 -11.15 11.18
CA SER A 87 4.25 -11.12 10.71
C SER A 87 4.36 -11.66 9.29
N LEU A 88 4.86 -10.83 8.39
CA LEU A 88 5.29 -11.26 7.05
C LEU A 88 6.76 -11.62 7.14
N ALA A 89 7.14 -12.83 6.72
CA ALA A 89 8.46 -13.39 6.99
C ALA A 89 9.19 -13.86 5.72
N THR A 90 10.52 -13.88 5.82
CA THR A 90 11.41 -14.71 5.00
C THR A 90 12.14 -15.64 5.97
N LYS A 91 12.17 -16.96 5.68
CA LYS A 91 12.69 -17.97 6.60
C LYS A 91 13.77 -18.81 5.91
N ILE A 92 14.81 -19.15 6.68
CA ILE A 92 15.75 -20.21 6.33
C ILE A 92 15.33 -21.45 7.10
N LEU A 93 15.13 -22.56 6.35
CA LEU A 93 14.60 -23.81 6.87
C LEU A 93 15.47 -25.00 6.42
N CYS A 94 15.44 -26.09 7.15
CA CYS A 94 15.99 -27.37 6.72
C CYS A 94 15.06 -28.52 7.12
N ASP A 95 15.28 -29.69 6.53
CA ASP A 95 14.54 -30.89 6.92
C ASP A 95 14.76 -31.19 8.41
N ASN A 96 13.68 -31.62 9.08
CA ASN A 96 13.74 -32.01 10.47
C ASN A 96 14.72 -33.18 10.68
N GLU A 97 15.38 -33.25 11.86
CA GLU A 97 16.32 -34.32 12.24
C GLU A 97 17.64 -34.46 11.43
N LYS A 98 17.91 -33.56 10.46
CA LYS A 98 19.12 -33.67 9.63
C LYS A 98 20.32 -32.86 10.10
N ILE A 99 20.25 -32.21 11.28
CA ILE A 99 21.40 -31.48 11.84
C ILE A 99 22.17 -32.38 12.82
N LYS A 100 23.43 -32.68 12.50
CA LYS A 100 24.36 -33.42 13.37
C LYS A 100 25.73 -32.78 13.34
N ASN A 101 26.24 -32.40 14.50
CA ASN A 101 27.60 -31.81 14.63
C ASN A 101 27.83 -30.54 13.76
N GLY A 102 26.78 -29.75 13.53
CA GLY A 102 26.86 -28.57 12.69
C GLY A 102 26.74 -28.83 11.19
N ILE A 103 26.44 -30.07 10.79
CA ILE A 103 26.25 -30.47 9.39
C ILE A 103 24.74 -30.65 9.14
N ILE A 104 24.21 -29.97 8.15
CA ILE A 104 22.87 -30.20 7.62
C ILE A 104 22.97 -31.28 6.54
N LYS A 105 22.46 -32.49 6.86
CA LYS A 105 22.44 -33.62 5.91
C LYS A 105 21.21 -33.53 4.99
N GLY A 106 21.25 -32.66 4.01
CA GLY A 106 20.17 -32.42 3.08
C GLY A 106 20.17 -31.00 2.57
N ASN A 107 19.01 -30.54 2.11
CA ASN A 107 18.84 -29.21 1.54
C ASN A 107 18.65 -28.12 2.61
N LEU A 108 19.04 -26.91 2.23
CA LEU A 108 18.67 -25.69 2.92
C LEU A 108 17.67 -24.93 2.05
N TYR A 109 16.58 -24.49 2.64
CA TYR A 109 15.52 -23.76 1.96
C TYR A 109 15.52 -22.31 2.41
N ILE A 110 15.35 -21.38 1.48
CA ILE A 110 14.96 -20.00 1.79
C ILE A 110 13.59 -19.76 1.21
N LYS A 111 12.61 -19.52 2.10
CA LYS A 111 11.21 -19.41 1.73
C LYS A 111 10.64 -18.04 2.09
N GLY A 112 9.95 -17.43 1.12
CA GLY A 112 9.22 -16.18 1.29
C GLY A 112 7.76 -16.40 1.70
N PHE A 113 7.32 -15.63 2.71
CA PHE A 113 5.93 -15.55 3.16
C PHE A 113 5.44 -14.08 3.08
N GLY A 114 5.82 -13.37 2.00
CA GLY A 114 5.37 -12.00 1.74
C GLY A 114 6.17 -10.90 2.43
N ASN A 115 7.34 -11.17 3.04
CA ASN A 115 8.22 -10.09 3.52
C ASN A 115 8.84 -9.34 2.33
N SER A 116 8.12 -8.34 1.85
CA SER A 116 8.50 -7.52 0.69
C SER A 116 9.57 -6.46 1.00
N THR A 117 9.99 -6.35 2.25
CA THR A 117 11.04 -5.42 2.69
C THR A 117 12.39 -6.09 2.95
N PHE A 118 12.51 -7.40 2.71
CA PHE A 118 13.71 -8.18 2.95
C PHE A 118 14.88 -7.69 2.09
N THR A 119 16.05 -7.52 2.73
CA THR A 119 17.25 -6.95 2.13
C THR A 119 18.44 -7.93 2.16
N THR A 120 19.50 -7.57 1.42
CA THR A 120 20.77 -8.29 1.50
C THR A 120 21.38 -8.23 2.91
N GLU A 121 21.21 -7.15 3.65
CA GLU A 121 21.64 -7.02 5.05
C GLU A 121 20.89 -7.99 5.96
N ASP A 122 19.56 -8.13 5.77
CA ASP A 122 18.77 -9.13 6.49
C ASP A 122 19.26 -10.54 6.20
N LEU A 123 19.59 -10.86 4.93
CA LEU A 123 20.14 -12.16 4.54
C LEU A 123 21.46 -12.45 5.26
N LEU A 124 22.37 -11.46 5.32
CA LEU A 124 23.63 -11.59 6.04
C LEU A 124 23.42 -11.83 7.53
N SER A 125 22.47 -11.12 8.14
CA SER A 125 22.11 -11.35 9.55
C SER A 125 21.62 -12.78 9.78
N MET A 126 20.78 -13.32 8.90
CA MET A 126 20.31 -14.71 8.99
C MET A 126 21.45 -15.71 8.84
N ILE A 127 22.46 -15.44 8.02
CA ILE A 127 23.66 -16.30 7.88
C ILE A 127 24.49 -16.28 9.18
N ILE A 128 24.61 -15.12 9.83
CA ILE A 128 25.26 -15.01 11.14
C ILE A 128 24.52 -15.87 12.18
N ASP A 129 23.19 -15.88 12.16
CA ASP A 129 22.39 -16.74 13.04
C ASP A 129 22.70 -18.23 12.83
N LEU A 130 22.86 -18.67 11.56
CA LEU A 130 23.26 -20.04 11.25
C LEU A 130 24.64 -20.37 11.83
N LYS A 131 25.60 -19.45 11.72
CA LYS A 131 26.94 -19.62 12.31
C LYS A 131 26.88 -19.70 13.83
N ASN A 132 26.10 -18.84 14.47
CA ASN A 132 25.92 -18.85 15.93
C ASN A 132 25.26 -20.14 16.43
N LYS A 133 24.43 -20.79 15.60
CA LYS A 133 23.88 -22.12 15.84
C LYS A 133 24.88 -23.25 15.54
N GLY A 134 26.10 -22.92 15.15
CA GLY A 134 27.17 -23.87 14.91
C GLY A 134 27.08 -24.59 13.56
N ILE A 135 26.30 -24.11 12.60
CA ILE A 135 26.20 -24.68 11.25
C ILE A 135 27.54 -24.42 10.50
N LYS A 136 28.13 -25.48 9.94
CA LYS A 136 29.41 -25.47 9.24
C LYS A 136 29.32 -25.98 7.81
N GLU A 137 28.34 -26.85 7.52
CA GLU A 137 28.24 -27.54 6.24
C GLU A 137 26.79 -27.86 5.87
N ILE A 138 26.45 -27.74 4.59
CA ILE A 138 25.17 -28.13 3.98
C ILE A 138 25.50 -29.11 2.84
N THR A 139 25.06 -30.38 2.96
CA THR A 139 25.43 -31.43 2.00
C THR A 139 24.50 -31.47 0.78
N GLY A 140 23.36 -30.78 0.84
CA GLY A 140 22.35 -30.70 -0.21
C GLY A 140 22.38 -29.39 -1.01
N ASN A 141 21.30 -29.14 -1.68
CA ASN A 141 21.08 -27.94 -2.47
C ASN A 141 20.62 -26.77 -1.59
N ILE A 142 20.83 -25.55 -2.08
CA ILE A 142 20.16 -24.34 -1.60
C ILE A 142 18.92 -24.12 -2.45
N ILE A 143 17.74 -24.10 -1.85
CA ILE A 143 16.47 -24.04 -2.58
C ILE A 143 15.74 -22.73 -2.25
N GLY A 144 15.48 -21.93 -3.29
CA GLY A 144 14.63 -20.75 -3.20
C GLY A 144 13.16 -21.11 -3.43
N ASP A 145 12.31 -20.77 -2.47
CA ASP A 145 10.89 -21.12 -2.49
C ASP A 145 10.02 -19.86 -2.38
N ASP A 146 9.33 -19.51 -3.45
CA ASP A 146 8.35 -18.43 -3.52
C ASP A 146 6.90 -18.92 -3.72
N SER A 147 6.68 -20.22 -3.51
CA SER A 147 5.39 -20.88 -3.75
C SER A 147 4.23 -20.41 -2.85
N TYR A 148 4.48 -19.45 -1.96
CA TYR A 148 3.43 -18.79 -1.20
C TYR A 148 2.56 -17.88 -2.09
N PHE A 149 3.10 -17.38 -3.23
CA PHE A 149 2.35 -16.72 -4.29
C PHE A 149 2.35 -17.56 -5.57
N ASP A 150 1.49 -17.19 -6.53
CA ASP A 150 1.52 -17.70 -7.89
C ASP A 150 2.77 -17.20 -8.65
N GLU A 151 3.05 -17.80 -9.82
CA GLU A 151 4.20 -17.45 -10.65
C GLU A 151 3.94 -16.25 -11.59
N LEU A 152 2.81 -15.54 -11.43
CA LEU A 152 2.50 -14.34 -12.21
C LEU A 152 3.22 -13.12 -11.61
N TYR A 153 4.50 -12.96 -11.94
CA TYR A 153 5.35 -11.89 -11.38
C TYR A 153 5.01 -10.48 -11.88
N THR A 154 4.43 -10.38 -13.06
CA THR A 154 4.05 -9.11 -13.70
C THR A 154 2.68 -9.25 -14.36
N ARG A 155 1.99 -8.13 -14.53
CA ARG A 155 0.68 -8.08 -15.18
C ARG A 155 0.73 -7.23 -16.43
N SER A 156 0.00 -7.63 -17.49
CA SER A 156 -0.07 -6.89 -18.75
C SER A 156 -0.90 -5.61 -18.66
N ASP A 157 -1.76 -5.50 -17.65
CA ASP A 157 -2.61 -4.33 -17.41
C ASP A 157 -1.95 -3.25 -16.52
N TRP A 158 -0.69 -3.48 -16.10
CA TRP A 158 0.17 -2.42 -15.55
C TRP A 158 0.81 -1.65 -16.70
N ILE A 159 0.28 -0.50 -16.99
CA ILE A 159 0.26 0.14 -18.30
C ILE A 159 1.56 0.82 -18.70
N ASP A 160 1.79 0.79 -20.05
CA ASP A 160 2.84 1.50 -20.77
C ASP A 160 2.50 2.99 -21.06
N ASP A 161 1.26 3.47 -20.85
CA ASP A 161 0.88 4.88 -21.05
C ASP A 161 1.28 5.80 -19.89
N GLU A 162 1.53 5.22 -18.73
CA GLU A 162 2.19 5.93 -17.64
C GLU A 162 3.69 5.96 -17.92
N THR A 163 4.33 7.10 -17.66
CA THR A 163 5.76 7.29 -17.93
C THR A 163 6.60 6.08 -17.51
N ALA A 164 7.64 5.75 -18.24
CA ALA A 164 8.49 4.55 -18.14
C ALA A 164 8.99 4.15 -16.73
N ASN A 165 8.69 4.94 -15.71
CA ASN A 165 9.07 4.72 -14.31
C ASN A 165 8.10 3.81 -13.54
N VAL A 166 7.00 3.39 -14.13
CA VAL A 166 5.96 2.57 -13.46
C VAL A 166 6.21 1.06 -13.58
N ARG A 167 7.24 0.62 -14.31
CA ARG A 167 7.59 -0.81 -14.40
C ARG A 167 7.97 -1.34 -13.03
N LEU A 168 7.06 -2.10 -12.45
CA LEU A 168 7.33 -2.77 -11.18
C LEU A 168 8.37 -3.88 -11.35
N PRO A 169 9.18 -4.11 -10.31
CA PRO A 169 9.95 -5.35 -10.21
C PRO A 169 9.01 -6.56 -10.14
N PRO A 170 9.51 -7.78 -10.42
CA PRO A 170 8.73 -9.00 -10.25
C PRO A 170 8.13 -9.12 -8.85
N ILE A 171 6.83 -9.39 -8.77
CA ILE A 171 6.08 -9.60 -7.53
C ILE A 171 6.15 -11.07 -7.17
N SER A 172 7.04 -11.40 -6.24
CA SER A 172 7.28 -12.75 -5.74
C SER A 172 7.06 -12.81 -4.24
N ALA A 173 6.75 -13.98 -3.70
CA ALA A 173 6.67 -14.20 -2.26
C ALA A 173 8.05 -14.16 -1.57
N LEU A 174 9.09 -14.54 -2.31
CA LEU A 174 10.48 -14.43 -1.88
C LEU A 174 11.10 -13.21 -2.57
N VAL A 175 11.41 -12.20 -1.78
CA VAL A 175 11.92 -10.90 -2.23
C VAL A 175 13.32 -10.68 -1.64
N ILE A 176 14.19 -9.99 -2.37
CA ILE A 176 15.40 -9.36 -1.86
C ILE A 176 15.60 -8.02 -2.58
N ASP A 177 15.94 -6.96 -1.83
CA ASP A 177 16.23 -5.62 -2.36
C ASP A 177 15.20 -5.17 -3.41
N ARG A 178 13.90 -5.44 -3.11
CA ARG A 178 12.76 -5.17 -4.02
C ARG A 178 12.87 -5.91 -5.37
N ASN A 179 13.51 -7.07 -5.41
CA ASN A 179 13.79 -7.84 -6.63
C ASN A 179 14.48 -7.01 -7.72
N ARG A 180 15.42 -6.15 -7.30
CA ARG A 180 16.28 -5.34 -8.16
C ARG A 180 17.74 -5.51 -7.77
N THR A 181 18.61 -5.45 -8.78
CA THR A 181 20.07 -5.42 -8.57
C THR A 181 20.65 -4.18 -9.21
N LEU A 182 21.72 -3.65 -8.60
CA LEU A 182 22.47 -2.53 -9.13
C LEU A 182 23.42 -3.02 -10.21
N VAL A 183 23.29 -2.49 -11.41
CA VAL A 183 24.13 -2.84 -12.56
C VAL A 183 24.92 -1.63 -13.01
N GLN A 184 26.22 -1.83 -13.22
CA GLN A 184 27.11 -0.80 -13.78
C GLN A 184 27.20 -0.95 -15.30
N LYS A 185 27.00 0.13 -16.04
CA LYS A 185 27.11 0.18 -17.49
C LYS A 185 28.02 1.32 -17.95
N LYS A 186 28.93 1.02 -18.89
CA LYS A 186 29.68 2.07 -19.58
C LYS A 186 28.72 2.85 -20.51
N ILE A 187 28.46 4.11 -20.15
CA ILE A 187 27.64 5.03 -20.93
C ILE A 187 28.57 5.87 -21.81
N LYS A 188 28.37 5.80 -23.14
CA LYS A 188 29.09 6.60 -24.12
C LYS A 188 28.53 8.02 -24.15
N ILE A 189 29.34 8.99 -23.74
CA ILE A 189 28.99 10.42 -23.82
C ILE A 189 29.68 10.99 -25.06
N ARG A 190 28.89 11.47 -26.03
CA ARG A 190 29.40 12.12 -27.22
C ARG A 190 29.27 13.64 -27.04
N LYS A 191 30.41 14.34 -26.88
CA LYS A 191 30.45 15.79 -26.87
C LYS A 191 31.29 16.28 -28.06
N ARG A 192 30.64 16.80 -29.11
CA ARG A 192 31.29 17.22 -30.38
C ARG A 192 32.21 16.11 -30.96
N LYS A 193 33.52 16.39 -31.08
CA LYS A 193 34.53 15.44 -31.64
C LYS A 193 35.11 14.46 -30.61
N HIS A 194 34.76 14.55 -29.32
CA HIS A 194 35.32 13.71 -28.27
C HIS A 194 34.31 12.68 -27.74
N VAL A 195 34.74 11.44 -27.64
CA VAL A 195 34.00 10.36 -27.01
C VAL A 195 34.59 10.12 -25.63
N ARG A 196 33.75 10.25 -24.58
CA ARG A 196 34.11 9.88 -23.22
C ARG A 196 33.18 8.77 -22.74
N TYR A 197 33.67 7.92 -21.87
CA TYR A 197 32.86 6.89 -21.21
C TYR A 197 32.68 7.26 -19.75
N LYS A 198 31.45 7.17 -19.24
CA LYS A 198 31.13 7.28 -17.81
C LYS A 198 30.55 5.97 -17.37
N ILE A 199 30.94 5.47 -16.19
CA ILE A 199 30.23 4.38 -15.54
C ILE A 199 28.94 4.98 -14.98
N GLY A 200 27.81 4.49 -15.47
CA GLY A 200 26.50 4.82 -14.91
C GLY A 200 25.96 3.61 -14.18
N GLU A 201 25.32 3.85 -13.06
CA GLU A 201 24.62 2.83 -12.26
C GLU A 201 23.13 2.91 -12.52
N TYR A 202 22.48 1.77 -12.68
CA TYR A 202 21.03 1.66 -12.82
C TYR A 202 20.53 0.35 -12.19
N TYR A 203 19.29 0.38 -11.73
CA TYR A 203 18.66 -0.82 -11.22
C TYR A 203 18.10 -1.67 -12.37
N SER A 204 18.40 -2.98 -12.34
CA SER A 204 17.81 -3.98 -13.22
C SER A 204 16.91 -4.91 -12.41
N ASN A 205 15.77 -5.29 -12.97
CA ASN A 205 14.85 -6.23 -12.33
C ASN A 205 15.46 -7.65 -12.38
N ILE A 206 15.29 -8.39 -11.28
CA ILE A 206 15.66 -9.81 -11.17
C ILE A 206 14.52 -10.63 -11.79
N SER A 207 14.79 -11.31 -12.91
CA SER A 207 13.75 -12.02 -13.67
C SER A 207 13.24 -13.30 -12.99
N ASP A 208 14.08 -13.98 -12.22
CA ASP A 208 13.76 -15.21 -11.46
C ASP A 208 14.21 -15.02 -10.00
N PRO A 209 13.39 -14.37 -9.16
CA PRO A 209 13.75 -14.05 -7.78
C PRO A 209 14.16 -15.28 -6.94
N PRO A 210 13.40 -16.40 -6.91
CA PRO A 210 13.78 -17.54 -6.06
C PRO A 210 15.11 -18.16 -6.45
N LEU A 211 15.42 -18.29 -7.74
CA LEU A 211 16.70 -18.80 -8.19
C LEU A 211 17.85 -17.84 -7.88
N TYR A 212 17.64 -16.54 -8.12
CA TYR A 212 18.63 -15.52 -7.80
C TYR A 212 18.99 -15.52 -6.32
N ILE A 213 17.96 -15.54 -5.45
CA ILE A 213 18.15 -15.48 -3.99
C ILE A 213 18.81 -16.77 -3.48
N ALA A 214 18.46 -17.92 -4.03
CA ALA A 214 19.14 -19.18 -3.70
C ALA A 214 20.63 -19.15 -4.05
N ASN A 215 21.00 -18.60 -5.22
CA ASN A 215 22.41 -18.42 -5.62
C ASN A 215 23.13 -17.43 -4.70
N LEU A 216 22.51 -16.29 -4.41
CA LEU A 216 23.06 -15.29 -3.50
C LEU A 216 23.27 -15.87 -2.08
N LEU A 217 22.29 -16.61 -1.56
CA LEU A 217 22.43 -17.27 -0.26
C LEU A 217 23.60 -18.27 -0.27
N LYS A 218 23.73 -19.08 -1.32
CA LYS A 218 24.86 -20.02 -1.45
C LYS A 218 26.21 -19.29 -1.45
N GLU A 219 26.33 -18.23 -2.26
CA GLU A 219 27.54 -17.40 -2.32
C GLU A 219 27.90 -16.84 -0.94
N LYS A 220 26.93 -16.21 -0.28
CA LYS A 220 27.13 -15.59 1.04
C LYS A 220 27.40 -16.60 2.16
N LEU A 221 26.86 -17.82 2.10
CA LEU A 221 27.19 -18.91 3.02
C LEU A 221 28.68 -19.29 2.89
N ILE A 222 29.16 -19.48 1.65
CA ILE A 222 30.55 -19.84 1.37
C ILE A 222 31.52 -18.73 1.81
N GLU A 223 31.20 -17.45 1.49
CA GLU A 223 31.99 -16.31 1.92
C GLU A 223 32.07 -16.20 3.46
N ASN A 224 31.06 -16.67 4.18
CA ASN A 224 31.01 -16.69 5.63
C ASN A 224 31.55 -17.99 6.26
N GLY A 225 32.19 -18.88 5.47
CA GLY A 225 32.82 -20.08 5.94
C GLY A 225 31.91 -21.28 6.19
N ILE A 226 30.69 -21.27 5.65
CA ILE A 226 29.76 -22.39 5.65
C ILE A 226 29.91 -23.14 4.31
N LYS A 227 30.36 -24.40 4.34
CA LYS A 227 30.50 -25.22 3.14
C LYS A 227 29.14 -25.60 2.56
N VAL A 228 29.00 -25.57 1.23
CA VAL A 228 27.80 -25.99 0.50
C VAL A 228 28.22 -26.93 -0.62
N ASP A 229 27.80 -28.20 -0.57
CA ASP A 229 28.28 -29.23 -1.48
C ASP A 229 27.59 -29.21 -2.86
N ARG A 230 26.31 -28.77 -2.91
CA ARG A 230 25.53 -28.86 -4.14
C ARG A 230 25.11 -27.48 -4.69
N SER A 231 24.19 -27.49 -5.67
CA SER A 231 23.78 -26.31 -6.43
C SER A 231 22.72 -25.48 -5.70
N ALA A 232 22.56 -24.26 -6.16
CA ALA A 232 21.35 -23.47 -5.88
C ALA A 232 20.29 -23.74 -6.96
N THR A 233 19.02 -23.83 -6.56
CA THR A 233 17.89 -24.08 -7.46
C THR A 233 16.61 -23.47 -6.89
N LYS A 234 15.56 -23.36 -7.70
CA LYS A 234 14.22 -23.06 -7.21
C LYS A 234 13.46 -24.36 -6.94
N GLY A 235 12.54 -24.31 -5.98
CA GLY A 235 11.71 -25.46 -5.64
C GLY A 235 10.80 -25.18 -4.46
N LYS A 236 10.02 -26.19 -4.07
CA LYS A 236 9.10 -26.08 -2.92
C LYS A 236 9.72 -26.69 -1.68
N THR A 237 9.55 -26.03 -0.56
CA THR A 237 9.92 -26.49 0.77
C THR A 237 8.98 -27.64 1.21
N PRO A 238 9.47 -28.76 1.72
CA PRO A 238 8.64 -29.81 2.31
C PRO A 238 7.84 -29.31 3.53
N ASN A 239 6.85 -30.10 3.94
CA ASN A 239 6.04 -29.74 5.13
C ASN A 239 6.79 -30.00 6.45
N ASP A 240 7.63 -31.03 6.50
CA ASP A 240 8.38 -31.41 7.71
C ASP A 240 9.75 -30.72 7.73
N VAL A 241 9.77 -29.47 8.14
CA VAL A 241 10.96 -28.61 8.22
C VAL A 241 11.01 -27.84 9.52
N ILE A 242 12.21 -27.51 9.97
CA ILE A 242 12.46 -26.62 11.09
C ILE A 242 12.99 -25.27 10.60
N THR A 243 12.60 -24.20 11.30
CA THR A 243 13.10 -22.86 11.04
C THR A 243 14.45 -22.64 11.74
N LEU A 244 15.47 -22.31 10.98
CA LEU A 244 16.80 -21.99 11.50
C LEU A 244 16.99 -20.51 11.77
N SER A 245 16.46 -19.65 10.92
CA SER A 245 16.48 -18.20 11.08
C SER A 245 15.30 -17.57 10.34
N GLU A 246 14.87 -16.39 10.77
CA GLU A 246 13.81 -15.63 10.12
C GLU A 246 14.08 -14.13 10.17
N SER A 247 13.74 -13.42 9.08
CA SER A 247 13.55 -11.98 9.04
C SER A 247 12.08 -11.68 8.82
N LYS A 248 11.52 -10.69 9.52
CA LYS A 248 10.10 -10.36 9.49
C LYS A 248 9.81 -8.89 9.62
N ILE A 249 8.69 -8.47 9.06
CA ILE A 249 8.07 -7.16 9.26
C ILE A 249 6.65 -7.34 9.79
N LEU A 250 6.21 -6.48 10.70
CA LEU A 250 4.81 -6.47 11.15
C LEU A 250 3.93 -5.78 10.10
N LEU A 251 2.70 -6.26 9.97
CA LEU A 251 1.76 -5.70 9.00
C LEU A 251 1.52 -4.20 9.21
N LYS A 252 1.39 -3.74 10.46
CA LYS A 252 1.23 -2.30 10.77
C LYS A 252 2.39 -1.45 10.25
N ASP A 253 3.63 -1.95 10.30
CA ASP A 253 4.81 -1.23 9.81
C ASP A 253 4.88 -1.25 8.27
N LEU A 254 4.45 -2.36 7.67
CA LEU A 254 4.38 -2.48 6.20
C LEU A 254 3.35 -1.55 5.60
N ILE A 255 2.12 -1.49 6.16
CA ILE A 255 1.07 -0.60 5.63
C ILE A 255 1.43 0.87 5.77
N GLN A 256 2.20 1.24 6.81
CA GLN A 256 2.72 2.59 6.95
C GLN A 256 3.63 2.96 5.78
N LYS A 257 4.55 2.05 5.40
CA LYS A 257 5.40 2.24 4.20
C LYS A 257 4.56 2.34 2.92
N ILE A 258 3.55 1.48 2.77
CA ILE A 258 2.66 1.46 1.59
C ILE A 258 1.90 2.77 1.45
N ASN A 259 1.21 3.21 2.48
CA ASN A 259 0.30 4.36 2.40
C ASN A 259 1.04 5.70 2.39
N LYS A 260 2.04 5.90 3.27
CA LYS A 260 2.80 7.16 3.33
C LYS A 260 3.61 7.43 2.06
N HIS A 261 4.25 6.41 1.50
CA HIS A 261 5.07 6.57 0.28
C HIS A 261 4.33 6.20 -1.00
N SER A 262 3.08 5.76 -0.89
CA SER A 262 2.30 5.27 -2.04
C SER A 262 3.03 4.15 -2.81
N ASP A 263 3.67 3.23 -2.08
CA ASP A 263 4.56 2.22 -2.65
C ASP A 263 3.78 1.12 -3.37
N ASN A 264 3.93 1.07 -4.70
CA ASN A 264 3.20 0.13 -5.54
C ASN A 264 3.71 -1.31 -5.37
N PHE A 265 5.03 -1.50 -5.30
CA PHE A 265 5.61 -2.84 -5.16
C PHE A 265 5.19 -3.51 -3.85
N LEU A 266 5.30 -2.79 -2.73
CA LEU A 266 4.89 -3.30 -1.43
C LEU A 266 3.37 -3.58 -1.39
N ALA A 267 2.57 -2.73 -2.04
CA ALA A 267 1.12 -2.92 -2.13
C ALA A 267 0.73 -4.18 -2.90
N GLU A 268 1.39 -4.47 -4.03
CA GLU A 268 1.15 -5.70 -4.81
C GLU A 268 1.56 -6.95 -4.04
N CYS A 269 2.71 -6.93 -3.34
CA CYS A 269 3.09 -8.05 -2.47
C CYS A 269 2.08 -8.27 -1.34
N LEU A 270 1.59 -7.18 -0.71
CA LEU A 270 0.56 -7.28 0.32
C LEU A 270 -0.77 -7.80 -0.25
N PHE A 271 -1.15 -7.36 -1.44
CA PHE A 271 -2.36 -7.82 -2.12
C PHE A 271 -2.35 -9.35 -2.32
N LYS A 272 -1.26 -9.91 -2.87
CA LYS A 272 -1.11 -11.36 -2.99
C LYS A 272 -1.06 -12.05 -1.62
N THR A 273 -0.49 -11.41 -0.59
CA THR A 273 -0.50 -11.94 0.78
C THR A 273 -1.93 -12.04 1.33
N VAL A 274 -2.77 -11.03 1.09
CA VAL A 274 -4.21 -11.05 1.43
C VAL A 274 -4.89 -12.23 0.74
N GLY A 275 -4.59 -12.45 -0.54
CA GLY A 275 -5.09 -13.59 -1.30
C GLY A 275 -4.69 -14.94 -0.70
N ALA A 276 -3.40 -15.10 -0.35
CA ALA A 276 -2.88 -16.32 0.26
C ALA A 276 -3.51 -16.60 1.62
N PHE A 277 -3.60 -15.58 2.47
CA PHE A 277 -4.18 -15.70 3.81
C PHE A 277 -5.67 -16.05 3.77
N SER A 278 -6.42 -15.38 2.90
CA SER A 278 -7.87 -15.58 2.76
C SER A 278 -8.24 -16.95 2.18
N SER A 279 -7.52 -17.40 1.15
CA SER A 279 -7.82 -18.65 0.44
C SER A 279 -7.19 -19.89 1.08
N ARG A 280 -6.16 -19.73 1.92
CA ARG A 280 -5.28 -20.81 2.39
C ARG A 280 -4.62 -21.59 1.24
N ALA A 281 -4.40 -20.93 0.12
CA ALA A 281 -3.77 -21.44 -1.10
C ALA A 281 -2.68 -20.48 -1.56
N GLN A 282 -2.08 -20.70 -2.73
CA GLN A 282 -1.14 -19.75 -3.33
C GLN A 282 -1.81 -18.40 -3.55
N GLY A 283 -1.18 -17.34 -3.03
CA GLY A 283 -1.68 -15.97 -3.14
C GLY A 283 -1.64 -15.48 -4.57
N ASN A 284 -2.77 -14.97 -5.05
CA ASN A 284 -2.92 -14.37 -6.36
C ASN A 284 -3.91 -13.22 -6.34
N SER A 285 -3.98 -12.47 -7.45
CA SER A 285 -4.87 -11.32 -7.56
C SER A 285 -6.35 -11.70 -7.43
N PHE A 286 -6.77 -12.86 -7.96
CA PHE A 286 -8.17 -13.30 -7.88
C PHE A 286 -8.62 -13.48 -6.42
N TYR A 287 -7.87 -14.24 -5.62
CA TYR A 287 -8.21 -14.45 -4.21
C TYR A 287 -8.13 -13.15 -3.39
N ALA A 288 -7.20 -12.27 -3.73
CA ALA A 288 -7.10 -10.96 -3.08
C ALA A 288 -8.33 -10.08 -3.38
N THR A 289 -8.76 -10.02 -4.65
CA THR A 289 -9.99 -9.33 -5.05
C THR A 289 -11.20 -9.89 -4.31
N GLN A 290 -11.35 -11.23 -4.26
CA GLN A 290 -12.46 -11.87 -3.53
C GLN A 290 -12.44 -11.54 -2.03
N ALA A 291 -11.25 -11.46 -1.41
CA ALA A 291 -11.11 -11.08 -0.01
C ALA A 291 -11.56 -9.62 0.24
N ILE A 292 -11.19 -8.69 -0.65
CA ILE A 292 -11.62 -7.29 -0.57
C ILE A 292 -13.14 -7.17 -0.76
N LEU A 293 -13.70 -7.78 -1.79
CA LEU A 293 -15.16 -7.73 -2.04
C LEU A 293 -15.94 -8.36 -0.89
N LYS A 294 -15.44 -9.46 -0.33
CA LYS A 294 -16.03 -10.07 0.86
C LYS A 294 -15.97 -9.13 2.06
N PHE A 295 -14.83 -8.48 2.31
CA PHE A 295 -14.69 -7.50 3.39
C PHE A 295 -15.70 -6.36 3.24
N LEU A 296 -15.88 -5.80 2.05
CA LEU A 296 -16.87 -4.76 1.79
C LEU A 296 -18.28 -5.25 2.08
N LYS A 297 -18.64 -6.42 1.55
CA LYS A 297 -19.96 -7.03 1.76
C LYS A 297 -20.27 -7.33 3.23
N ASP A 298 -19.32 -7.97 3.93
CA ASP A 298 -19.51 -8.36 5.35
C ASP A 298 -19.67 -7.15 6.27
N ASN A 299 -19.16 -5.99 5.88
CA ASN A 299 -19.28 -4.74 6.62
C ASN A 299 -20.39 -3.81 6.11
N GLY A 300 -21.25 -4.28 5.19
CA GLY A 300 -22.37 -3.48 4.66
C GLY A 300 -21.92 -2.28 3.84
N ILE A 301 -20.69 -2.27 3.32
CA ILE A 301 -20.19 -1.18 2.48
C ILE A 301 -20.73 -1.36 1.07
N PHE A 302 -21.39 -0.31 0.56
CA PHE A 302 -21.91 -0.29 -0.80
C PHE A 302 -20.76 -0.44 -1.79
N SER A 303 -20.75 -1.53 -2.53
CA SER A 303 -19.64 -1.89 -3.44
C SER A 303 -20.08 -2.08 -4.90
N GLU A 304 -21.32 -1.72 -5.25
CA GLU A 304 -21.76 -1.72 -6.64
C GLU A 304 -20.88 -0.79 -7.47
N GLY A 305 -20.46 -1.26 -8.66
CA GLY A 305 -19.51 -0.53 -9.50
C GLY A 305 -18.06 -0.52 -8.98
N THR A 306 -17.74 -1.29 -7.92
CA THR A 306 -16.37 -1.44 -7.40
C THR A 306 -15.72 -2.68 -7.99
N SER A 307 -14.54 -2.48 -8.60
CA SER A 307 -13.64 -3.52 -9.11
C SER A 307 -12.23 -3.20 -8.63
N VAL A 308 -11.63 -4.09 -7.85
CA VAL A 308 -10.24 -3.97 -7.40
C VAL A 308 -9.48 -5.17 -7.97
N VAL A 309 -8.69 -4.94 -9.01
CA VAL A 309 -7.99 -6.02 -9.76
C VAL A 309 -6.53 -6.11 -9.40
N ASP A 310 -5.94 -5.02 -8.82
CA ASP A 310 -4.58 -4.99 -8.30
C ASP A 310 -4.53 -4.35 -6.91
N GLY A 311 -3.37 -4.41 -6.27
CA GLY A 311 -3.20 -3.90 -4.91
C GLY A 311 -2.80 -2.43 -4.83
N SER A 312 -2.32 -1.87 -5.93
CA SER A 312 -1.64 -0.57 -5.98
C SER A 312 -2.43 0.54 -6.65
N GLY A 313 -3.38 0.19 -7.51
CA GLY A 313 -4.16 1.14 -8.32
C GLY A 313 -3.41 1.62 -9.55
N ILE A 314 -2.47 0.83 -10.08
CA ILE A 314 -1.85 1.12 -11.38
C ILE A 314 -2.79 0.72 -12.50
N SER A 315 -3.51 -0.38 -12.34
CA SER A 315 -4.44 -0.87 -13.35
C SER A 315 -5.61 0.10 -13.54
N ARG A 316 -5.91 0.43 -14.81
CA ARG A 316 -7.09 1.22 -15.14
C ARG A 316 -8.39 0.42 -15.09
N PHE A 317 -8.30 -0.88 -14.83
CA PHE A 317 -9.46 -1.74 -14.53
C PHE A 317 -9.89 -1.68 -13.06
N ASP A 318 -9.10 -1.03 -12.21
CA ASP A 318 -9.58 -0.64 -10.88
C ASP A 318 -10.64 0.45 -11.01
N LEU A 319 -11.81 0.17 -10.51
CA LEU A 319 -12.95 1.10 -10.47
C LEU A 319 -13.50 1.13 -9.05
N VAL A 320 -13.72 2.31 -8.49
CA VAL A 320 -14.35 2.46 -7.18
C VAL A 320 -15.27 3.68 -7.17
N THR A 321 -16.23 3.70 -6.25
CA THR A 321 -17.00 4.90 -5.96
C THR A 321 -16.41 5.62 -4.76
N VAL A 322 -16.50 6.94 -4.70
CA VAL A 322 -16.13 7.69 -3.46
C VAL A 322 -17.03 7.29 -2.29
N GLY A 323 -18.24 6.78 -2.57
CA GLY A 323 -19.11 6.17 -1.57
C GLY A 323 -18.50 4.93 -0.93
N ALA A 324 -17.92 4.02 -1.73
CA ALA A 324 -17.23 2.83 -1.23
C ALA A 324 -15.98 3.19 -0.41
N ILE A 325 -15.20 4.20 -0.86
CA ILE A 325 -14.03 4.68 -0.11
C ILE A 325 -14.46 5.26 1.25
N VAL A 326 -15.48 6.12 1.28
CA VAL A 326 -15.98 6.71 2.53
C VAL A 326 -16.51 5.62 3.45
N GLY A 327 -17.30 4.66 2.95
CA GLY A 327 -17.81 3.55 3.74
C GLY A 327 -16.68 2.69 4.33
N LEU A 328 -15.60 2.46 3.58
CA LEU A 328 -14.42 1.76 4.08
C LEU A 328 -13.71 2.56 5.18
N LEU A 329 -13.50 3.87 4.97
CA LEU A 329 -12.88 4.74 5.97
C LEU A 329 -13.75 4.86 7.23
N ASP A 330 -15.07 4.95 7.09
CA ASP A 330 -16.03 4.96 8.20
C ASP A 330 -15.95 3.65 9.01
N LYS A 331 -15.92 2.50 8.32
CA LYS A 331 -15.70 1.21 8.98
C LYS A 331 -14.40 1.16 9.75
N MET A 332 -13.30 1.66 9.16
CA MET A 332 -12.01 1.70 9.85
C MET A 332 -12.00 2.69 11.01
N TYR A 333 -12.73 3.79 10.93
CA TYR A 333 -12.86 4.79 12.02
C TYR A 333 -13.44 4.15 13.30
N PHE A 334 -14.42 3.26 13.17
CA PHE A 334 -15.05 2.55 14.31
C PHE A 334 -14.38 1.21 14.64
N ASP A 335 -13.35 0.78 13.92
CA ASP A 335 -12.59 -0.43 14.25
C ASP A 335 -11.54 -0.13 15.35
N LEU A 336 -11.97 -0.15 16.61
CA LEU A 336 -11.12 0.18 17.76
C LEU A 336 -9.80 -0.61 17.81
N LYS A 337 -9.78 -1.82 17.24
CA LYS A 337 -8.58 -2.68 17.20
C LYS A 337 -7.55 -2.19 16.18
N ASN A 338 -8.00 -1.74 15.02
CA ASN A 338 -7.15 -1.48 13.86
C ASN A 338 -7.07 0.01 13.50
N TYR A 339 -7.97 0.86 14.01
CA TYR A 339 -8.04 2.28 13.66
C TYR A 339 -6.71 2.99 13.80
N LYS A 340 -6.05 2.84 14.96
CA LYS A 340 -4.79 3.55 15.24
C LYS A 340 -3.70 3.21 14.22
N ASP A 341 -3.54 1.92 13.90
CA ASP A 341 -2.53 1.46 12.95
C ASP A 341 -2.86 1.95 11.53
N TYR A 342 -4.16 1.91 11.17
CA TYR A 342 -4.62 2.38 9.86
C TYR A 342 -4.48 3.90 9.71
N TYR A 343 -4.96 4.67 10.68
CA TYR A 343 -4.87 6.13 10.70
C TYR A 343 -3.43 6.62 10.62
N ASN A 344 -2.53 6.05 11.44
CA ASN A 344 -1.11 6.39 11.46
C ASN A 344 -0.39 5.98 10.16
N SER A 345 -0.95 5.07 9.36
CA SER A 345 -0.37 4.70 8.07
C SER A 345 -0.59 5.76 7.00
N LEU A 346 -1.57 6.66 7.15
CA LEU A 346 -1.88 7.69 6.17
C LEU A 346 -0.85 8.84 6.21
N SER A 347 -0.67 9.51 5.06
CA SER A 347 0.17 10.72 4.97
C SER A 347 -0.49 11.88 5.69
N ILE A 348 0.30 12.72 6.35
CA ILE A 348 -0.16 13.87 7.11
C ILE A 348 0.09 15.16 6.31
N ALA A 349 -0.95 15.97 6.13
CA ALA A 349 -0.86 17.24 5.42
C ALA A 349 0.23 18.15 5.99
N GLY A 350 1.11 18.67 5.12
CA GLY A 350 2.23 19.54 5.46
C GLY A 350 3.41 18.88 6.19
N ILE A 351 3.26 17.63 6.66
CA ILE A 351 4.22 16.98 7.57
C ILE A 351 4.99 15.84 6.89
N ASP A 352 4.30 14.82 6.38
CA ASP A 352 4.96 13.62 5.89
C ASP A 352 4.34 12.98 4.63
N GLY A 353 4.99 11.92 4.17
CA GLY A 353 4.52 11.10 3.06
C GLY A 353 4.30 11.88 1.77
N THR A 354 3.26 11.49 1.03
CA THR A 354 2.88 12.15 -0.23
C THR A 354 2.22 13.52 -0.02
N LEU A 355 1.84 13.86 1.21
CA LEU A 355 1.26 15.15 1.59
C LEU A 355 2.27 16.12 2.22
N ARG A 356 3.56 15.75 2.37
CA ARG A 356 4.60 16.59 3.00
C ARG A 356 4.64 18.04 2.51
N HIS A 357 4.39 18.25 1.21
CA HIS A 357 4.48 19.58 0.58
C HIS A 357 3.12 20.11 0.17
N ARG A 358 2.04 19.47 0.60
CA ARG A 358 0.66 19.88 0.33
C ARG A 358 0.04 20.45 1.60
N MET A 359 -0.75 21.53 1.45
CA MET A 359 -1.44 22.19 2.58
C MET A 359 -0.49 22.65 3.70
N ARG A 360 0.79 22.88 3.36
CA ARG A 360 1.78 23.38 4.32
C ARG A 360 1.50 24.84 4.65
N SER A 361 1.61 25.20 5.92
CA SER A 361 1.30 26.53 6.45
C SER A 361 -0.17 26.97 6.16
N SER A 362 -1.07 26.01 5.97
CA SER A 362 -2.51 26.25 5.86
C SER A 362 -3.24 25.75 7.10
N SER A 363 -4.55 26.03 7.19
CA SER A 363 -5.39 25.53 8.28
C SER A 363 -5.49 24.00 8.33
N ALA A 364 -5.22 23.32 7.22
CA ALA A 364 -5.30 21.86 7.12
C ALA A 364 -3.96 21.14 7.48
N GLU A 365 -2.88 21.90 7.75
CA GLU A 365 -1.61 21.33 8.18
C GLU A 365 -1.79 20.54 9.46
N ASN A 366 -1.32 19.28 9.47
CA ASN A 366 -1.45 18.30 10.56
C ASN A 366 -2.87 17.80 10.87
N ASP A 367 -3.91 18.39 10.31
CA ASP A 367 -5.31 18.04 10.60
C ASP A 367 -5.94 17.13 9.53
N PHE A 368 -5.29 16.97 8.36
CA PHE A 368 -5.74 16.04 7.34
C PHE A 368 -4.76 14.86 7.22
N HIS A 369 -5.28 13.64 7.44
CA HIS A 369 -4.59 12.38 7.27
C HIS A 369 -5.17 11.63 6.08
N GLY A 370 -4.41 11.48 4.98
CA GLY A 370 -5.00 10.95 3.77
C GLY A 370 -4.06 10.20 2.84
N LYS A 371 -4.70 9.57 1.86
CA LYS A 371 -4.06 8.87 0.75
C LYS A 371 -4.29 9.65 -0.53
N THR A 372 -3.21 9.92 -1.25
CA THR A 372 -3.24 10.51 -2.59
C THR A 372 -3.28 9.44 -3.66
N GLY A 373 -3.89 9.73 -4.80
CA GLY A 373 -3.78 8.94 -6.02
C GLY A 373 -3.49 9.82 -7.22
N THR A 374 -2.69 9.29 -8.15
CA THR A 374 -2.40 9.98 -9.42
C THR A 374 -2.06 8.96 -10.49
N LEU A 375 -2.75 9.05 -11.60
CA LEU A 375 -2.41 8.45 -12.88
C LEU A 375 -2.51 9.54 -13.96
N ASN A 376 -2.11 9.21 -15.17
CA ASN A 376 -2.32 10.13 -16.30
C ASN A 376 -3.83 10.40 -16.48
N GLY A 377 -4.23 11.65 -16.35
CA GLY A 377 -5.64 12.07 -16.39
C GLY A 377 -6.44 11.82 -15.12
N VAL A 378 -5.84 11.37 -14.00
CA VAL A 378 -6.54 11.10 -12.73
C VAL A 378 -5.82 11.77 -11.56
N SER A 379 -6.60 12.42 -10.69
CA SER A 379 -6.16 12.87 -9.36
C SER A 379 -7.19 12.46 -8.31
N SER A 380 -6.75 11.96 -7.18
CA SER A 380 -7.63 11.56 -6.09
C SER A 380 -7.02 11.81 -4.72
N LEU A 381 -7.88 12.12 -3.75
CA LEU A 381 -7.50 12.34 -2.35
C LEU A 381 -8.63 11.84 -1.44
N SER A 382 -8.27 10.98 -0.47
CA SER A 382 -9.24 10.47 0.50
C SER A 382 -8.61 10.31 1.87
N GLY A 383 -9.36 10.58 2.94
CA GLY A 383 -8.83 10.48 4.29
C GLY A 383 -9.74 11.09 5.35
N TYR A 384 -9.16 11.30 6.52
CA TYR A 384 -9.77 11.88 7.70
C TYR A 384 -9.32 13.32 7.89
N LEU A 385 -10.25 14.17 8.26
CA LEU A 385 -10.02 15.60 8.52
C LEU A 385 -10.55 15.97 9.89
N LYS A 386 -9.76 16.70 10.66
CA LYS A 386 -10.19 17.39 11.87
C LYS A 386 -10.49 18.84 11.53
N THR A 387 -11.69 19.32 11.83
CA THR A 387 -12.07 20.71 11.55
C THR A 387 -11.74 21.63 12.71
N ALA A 388 -11.73 22.95 12.47
CA ALA A 388 -11.43 23.96 13.49
C ALA A 388 -12.41 23.94 14.67
N ASN A 389 -13.68 23.52 14.46
CA ASN A 389 -14.66 23.29 15.52
C ASN A 389 -14.63 21.87 16.08
N ASN A 390 -13.51 21.15 15.89
CA ASN A 390 -13.24 19.82 16.45
C ASN A 390 -14.16 18.70 15.94
N GLN A 391 -14.76 18.83 14.76
CA GLN A 391 -15.50 17.75 14.13
C GLN A 391 -14.57 16.83 13.33
N ASP A 392 -14.90 15.53 13.32
CA ASP A 392 -14.25 14.57 12.45
C ASP A 392 -15.01 14.43 11.14
N LEU A 393 -14.32 14.55 10.03
CA LEU A 393 -14.87 14.35 8.70
C LEU A 393 -14.09 13.27 7.96
N ILE A 394 -14.79 12.53 7.13
CA ILE A 394 -14.22 11.63 6.12
C ILE A 394 -14.42 12.30 4.76
N VAL A 395 -13.34 12.49 4.03
CA VAL A 395 -13.34 13.16 2.73
C VAL A 395 -12.84 12.21 1.68
N SER A 396 -13.54 12.08 0.56
CA SER A 396 -13.06 11.36 -0.62
C SER A 396 -13.43 12.14 -1.88
N MET A 397 -12.44 12.33 -2.75
CA MET A 397 -12.63 13.01 -4.03
C MET A 397 -11.77 12.37 -5.13
N ILE A 398 -12.33 12.25 -6.33
CA ILE A 398 -11.69 11.73 -7.53
C ILE A 398 -12.03 12.64 -8.69
N PHE A 399 -11.00 13.03 -9.46
CA PHE A 399 -11.09 13.81 -10.68
C PHE A 399 -10.53 13.00 -11.84
N ASP A 400 -11.32 12.77 -12.90
CA ASP A 400 -10.88 12.21 -14.18
C ASP A 400 -10.93 13.31 -15.23
N PHE A 401 -9.79 13.68 -15.78
CA PHE A 401 -9.62 14.87 -16.58
C PHE A 401 -8.86 14.64 -17.89
N LYS A 402 -9.30 15.32 -18.94
CA LYS A 402 -8.63 15.35 -20.25
C LYS A 402 -7.80 16.61 -20.46
N LYS A 403 -8.04 17.67 -19.71
CA LYS A 403 -7.37 18.97 -19.78
C LYS A 403 -6.74 19.33 -18.43
N GLY A 404 -5.63 20.02 -18.46
CA GLY A 404 -4.84 20.37 -17.27
C GLY A 404 -3.80 19.30 -16.93
N ASN A 405 -3.23 19.42 -15.75
CA ASN A 405 -2.29 18.46 -15.20
C ASN A 405 -2.66 18.13 -13.74
N ALA A 406 -2.09 17.06 -13.21
CA ALA A 406 -2.40 16.62 -11.84
C ALA A 406 -2.18 17.70 -10.77
N ASN A 407 -1.21 18.60 -10.94
CA ASN A 407 -0.95 19.65 -9.95
C ASN A 407 -2.08 20.67 -9.86
N TYR A 408 -2.76 20.97 -10.98
CA TYR A 408 -3.94 21.83 -10.99
C TYR A 408 -5.06 21.24 -10.12
N TYR A 409 -5.38 19.96 -10.33
CA TYR A 409 -6.43 19.27 -9.57
C TYR A 409 -6.04 19.07 -8.10
N ARG A 410 -4.76 18.80 -7.80
CA ARG A 410 -4.25 18.79 -6.42
C ARG A 410 -4.42 20.14 -5.72
N GLY A 411 -4.32 21.26 -6.46
CA GLY A 411 -4.66 22.59 -5.93
C GLY A 411 -6.11 22.71 -5.49
N ILE A 412 -7.04 22.19 -6.31
CA ILE A 412 -8.48 22.16 -5.97
C ILE A 412 -8.76 21.22 -4.78
N GLU A 413 -8.11 20.05 -4.75
CA GLU A 413 -8.19 19.12 -3.60
C GLU A 413 -7.76 19.82 -2.30
N ASN A 414 -6.63 20.53 -2.31
CA ASN A 414 -6.15 21.29 -1.15
C ASN A 414 -7.14 22.38 -0.72
N GLU A 415 -7.63 23.17 -1.69
CA GLU A 415 -8.62 24.24 -1.44
C GLU A 415 -9.89 23.69 -0.78
N ILE A 416 -10.41 22.55 -1.26
CA ILE A 416 -11.60 21.92 -0.65
C ILE A 416 -11.30 21.45 0.78
N VAL A 417 -10.16 20.83 1.03
CA VAL A 417 -9.76 20.40 2.40
C VAL A 417 -9.64 21.62 3.31
N GLU A 418 -9.02 22.71 2.87
CA GLU A 418 -8.87 23.95 3.65
C GLU A 418 -10.24 24.63 3.94
N ILE A 419 -11.15 24.62 2.97
CA ILE A 419 -12.54 25.10 3.18
C ILE A 419 -13.21 24.29 4.30
N LEU A 420 -13.08 22.96 4.26
CA LEU A 420 -13.65 22.06 5.26
C LEU A 420 -13.00 22.22 6.63
N THR A 421 -11.66 22.39 6.69
CA THR A 421 -10.95 22.61 7.95
C THR A 421 -11.43 23.86 8.66
N ASN A 422 -11.67 24.94 7.91
CA ASN A 422 -12.13 26.21 8.46
C ASN A 422 -13.65 26.25 8.76
N TRP A 423 -14.30 25.10 8.73
CA TRP A 423 -15.71 25.03 9.10
C TRP A 423 -15.88 25.28 10.61
N GLN A 424 -16.65 26.33 10.93
CA GLN A 424 -16.97 26.78 12.29
C GLN A 424 -18.42 26.44 12.64
#